data_f825c7a645431f1465708bbce484ff8e
#
_entry.id   f825c7a645431f1465708bbce484ff8e
#
_cell.length_a   1.000
_cell.length_b   1.000
_cell.length_c   1.000
_cell.angle_alpha   90.00
_cell.angle_beta   90.00
_cell.angle_gamma   90.00
#
_symmetry.space_group_name_H-M   'P 1'
#
loop_
_entity.id
_entity.type
_entity.pdbx_description
1 polymer ?
#
loop_
_entity_poly.entity_id
_entity_poly.type
_entity_poly.pdbx_seq_one_letter_code
_entity_poly.pdbx_strand_id
1 'polypeptide(L)'
;MRRSGPPALHFLAMGVALFTLERVAVPRRPPGPPPPPAAPLLTPDRLAQLRADFTRQAGVPPTPDEEQALAAQAIDDEILYREALVHRLDRDDRSIRYRLAEKMRFLGDGQEGDGDEERFYQDALALHLDREDLFIRRMLATKMRLLAERREADPAPDDAALEAYLDLHADRYREPERTSLWHVFVSSARGPACERDARALLARLRADATPPATSARLGDPFPFGAYVRAESPRELAKHFGETFAAGVARLPVGEWAGPVASPHGLHLVRVEAREPGRVSPLTAVRTRVLAELREQRRRERLAAAMAALRAKYGVQRAGAAQESRG
;
A
#
# COMPACT_ATOMS: atom_id res chain seq x y z
N MET A 1 26.31 5.97 67.08
CA MET A 1 26.54 5.82 65.58
C MET A 1 25.34 5.16 64.97
N ARG A 2 24.44 5.92 64.32
CA ARG A 2 23.28 5.39 63.61
C ARG A 2 23.73 5.05 62.17
N ARG A 3 23.72 3.75 61.80
CA ARG A 3 23.98 3.31 60.46
C ARG A 3 22.72 3.53 59.60
N SER A 4 22.72 4.55 58.77
CA SER A 4 21.72 4.72 57.71
C SER A 4 21.95 3.65 56.63
N GLY A 5 20.96 2.79 56.42
CA GLY A 5 21.00 1.81 55.32
C GLY A 5 21.00 2.49 53.94
N PRO A 6 21.47 1.78 52.90
CA PRO A 6 21.61 2.38 51.57
C PRO A 6 20.27 2.87 51.04
N PRO A 7 20.22 4.06 50.43
CA PRO A 7 18.97 4.69 49.94
C PRO A 7 18.18 3.83 48.94
N ALA A 8 18.84 2.95 48.23
CA ALA A 8 18.22 2.00 47.28
C ALA A 8 17.22 1.04 47.94
N LEU A 9 17.47 0.61 49.19
CA LEU A 9 16.55 -0.27 49.94
C LEU A 9 15.25 0.45 50.35
N HIS A 10 15.33 1.74 50.65
CA HIS A 10 14.14 2.55 50.95
C HIS A 10 13.26 2.78 49.69
N PHE A 11 13.87 2.99 48.53
CA PHE A 11 13.13 3.09 47.25
C PHE A 11 12.47 1.78 46.88
N LEU A 12 13.15 0.64 47.06
CA LEU A 12 12.57 -0.68 46.78
C LEU A 12 11.40 -0.99 47.71
N ALA A 13 11.55 -0.71 49.02
CA ALA A 13 10.49 -0.90 50.00
C ALA A 13 9.27 0.02 49.74
N MET A 14 9.51 1.25 49.30
CA MET A 14 8.45 2.20 48.97
C MET A 14 7.76 1.81 47.66
N GLY A 15 8.49 1.28 46.66
CA GLY A 15 7.95 0.74 45.41
C GLY A 15 7.06 -0.49 45.65
N VAL A 16 7.49 -1.43 46.48
CA VAL A 16 6.70 -2.60 46.89
C VAL A 16 5.48 -2.18 47.71
N ALA A 17 5.59 -1.23 48.61
CA ALA A 17 4.47 -0.73 49.40
C ALA A 17 3.43 0.00 48.53
N LEU A 18 3.84 0.82 47.56
CA LEU A 18 2.94 1.46 46.58
C LEU A 18 2.26 0.43 45.70
N PHE A 19 2.99 -0.56 45.19
CA PHE A 19 2.43 -1.62 44.35
C PHE A 19 1.43 -2.51 45.09
N THR A 20 1.69 -2.80 46.38
CA THR A 20 0.74 -3.56 47.20
C THR A 20 -0.46 -2.72 47.61
N LEU A 21 -0.28 -1.43 47.87
CA LEU A 21 -1.37 -0.50 48.17
C LEU A 21 -2.31 -0.33 46.97
N GLU A 22 -1.76 -0.22 45.78
CA GLU A 22 -2.56 -0.14 44.54
C GLU A 22 -3.39 -1.41 44.29
N ARG A 23 -2.84 -2.58 44.61
CA ARG A 23 -3.58 -3.86 44.50
C ARG A 23 -4.65 -4.08 45.56
N VAL A 24 -4.48 -3.46 46.73
CA VAL A 24 -5.42 -3.63 47.84
C VAL A 24 -6.45 -2.50 47.93
N ALA A 25 -6.08 -1.29 47.53
CA ALA A 25 -6.93 -0.11 47.63
C ALA A 25 -7.88 0.09 46.42
N VAL A 26 -7.65 -0.61 45.28
CA VAL A 26 -8.61 -0.59 44.18
C VAL A 26 -9.74 -1.57 44.50
N PRO A 27 -10.94 -1.12 44.86
CA PRO A 27 -12.06 -2.02 45.10
C PRO A 27 -12.31 -2.82 43.83
N ARG A 28 -12.10 -4.14 43.88
CA ARG A 28 -12.51 -5.04 42.78
C ARG A 28 -14.01 -4.84 42.63
N ARG A 29 -14.39 -4.08 41.63
CA ARG A 29 -15.79 -3.96 41.21
C ARG A 29 -16.34 -5.38 41.04
N PRO A 30 -17.46 -5.73 41.68
CA PRO A 30 -18.05 -7.05 41.46
C PRO A 30 -18.21 -7.30 39.96
N PRO A 31 -18.05 -8.54 39.49
CA PRO A 31 -18.27 -8.86 38.08
C PRO A 31 -19.66 -8.32 37.73
N GLY A 32 -19.71 -7.43 36.76
CA GLY A 32 -20.96 -6.90 36.23
C GLY A 32 -21.84 -8.08 35.74
N PRO A 33 -23.14 -7.86 35.60
CA PRO A 33 -24.02 -8.89 35.05
C PRO A 33 -23.39 -9.43 33.76
N PRO A 34 -23.57 -10.74 33.46
CA PRO A 34 -23.03 -11.33 32.23
C PRO A 34 -23.46 -10.45 31.05
N PRO A 35 -22.57 -10.17 30.12
CA PRO A 35 -22.92 -9.37 28.97
C PRO A 35 -24.12 -9.98 28.29
N PRO A 36 -25.13 -9.19 27.85
CA PRO A 36 -26.25 -9.70 27.09
C PRO A 36 -25.71 -10.53 25.91
N PRO A 37 -26.50 -11.56 25.46
CA PRO A 37 -26.09 -12.42 24.35
C PRO A 37 -25.58 -11.54 23.23
N ALA A 38 -24.35 -11.83 22.75
CA ALA A 38 -23.63 -10.95 21.86
C ALA A 38 -24.52 -10.64 20.65
N ALA A 39 -24.89 -9.38 20.48
CA ALA A 39 -25.65 -8.91 19.33
C ALA A 39 -24.97 -9.41 18.04
N PRO A 40 -25.73 -9.79 16.99
CA PRO A 40 -25.16 -10.30 15.76
C PRO A 40 -24.13 -9.30 15.21
N LEU A 41 -23.04 -9.81 14.65
CA LEU A 41 -21.96 -8.97 14.07
C LEU A 41 -22.46 -8.19 12.86
N LEU A 42 -23.42 -8.72 12.14
CA LEU A 42 -24.08 -8.08 11.00
C LEU A 42 -25.57 -8.37 11.06
N THR A 43 -26.38 -7.31 11.10
CA THR A 43 -27.85 -7.43 11.04
C THR A 43 -28.32 -7.38 9.58
N PRO A 44 -29.51 -7.99 9.27
CA PRO A 44 -30.12 -7.89 7.94
C PRO A 44 -30.31 -6.44 7.48
N ASP A 45 -30.76 -5.56 8.39
CA ASP A 45 -30.96 -4.14 8.10
C ASP A 45 -29.64 -3.43 7.73
N ARG A 46 -28.54 -3.76 8.44
CA ARG A 46 -27.23 -3.22 8.13
C ARG A 46 -26.72 -3.68 6.77
N LEU A 47 -26.94 -4.95 6.41
CA LEU A 47 -26.62 -5.47 5.08
C LEU A 47 -27.44 -4.77 3.99
N ALA A 48 -28.73 -4.57 4.22
CA ALA A 48 -29.59 -3.82 3.30
C ALA A 48 -29.12 -2.37 3.09
N GLN A 49 -28.72 -1.69 4.17
CA GLN A 49 -28.10 -0.35 4.06
C GLN A 49 -26.83 -0.36 3.24
N LEU A 50 -25.91 -1.33 3.45
CA LEU A 50 -24.67 -1.43 2.69
C LEU A 50 -24.93 -1.63 1.19
N ARG A 51 -25.91 -2.47 0.83
CA ARG A 51 -26.35 -2.65 -0.57
C ARG A 51 -26.88 -1.35 -1.17
N ALA A 52 -27.72 -0.63 -0.42
CA ALA A 52 -28.28 0.64 -0.88
C ALA A 52 -27.20 1.70 -1.05
N ASP A 53 -26.21 1.78 -0.12
CA ASP A 53 -25.09 2.70 -0.20
C ASP A 53 -24.21 2.40 -1.40
N PHE A 54 -23.88 1.14 -1.63
CA PHE A 54 -23.14 0.69 -2.81
C PHE A 54 -23.86 1.08 -4.10
N THR A 55 -25.16 0.77 -4.20
CA THR A 55 -25.96 1.08 -5.38
C THR A 55 -26.01 2.60 -5.66
N ARG A 56 -26.09 3.44 -4.61
CA ARG A 56 -26.04 4.89 -4.78
C ARG A 56 -24.68 5.38 -5.30
N GLN A 57 -23.60 4.73 -4.91
CA GLN A 57 -22.24 5.14 -5.32
C GLN A 57 -21.85 4.59 -6.69
N ALA A 58 -22.17 3.32 -6.96
CA ALA A 58 -21.79 2.62 -8.19
C ALA A 58 -22.80 2.78 -9.33
N GLY A 59 -24.05 3.20 -9.02
CA GLY A 59 -25.14 3.29 -9.98
C GLY A 59 -25.81 1.95 -10.32
N VAL A 60 -25.27 0.85 -9.82
CA VAL A 60 -25.76 -0.53 -10.03
C VAL A 60 -25.75 -1.30 -8.70
N PRO A 61 -26.63 -2.29 -8.50
CA PRO A 61 -26.60 -3.13 -7.31
C PRO A 61 -25.32 -3.98 -7.27
N PRO A 62 -24.83 -4.34 -6.05
CA PRO A 62 -23.65 -5.19 -5.92
C PRO A 62 -23.93 -6.60 -6.46
N THR A 63 -22.93 -7.19 -7.10
CA THR A 63 -22.90 -8.61 -7.43
C THR A 63 -22.83 -9.47 -6.17
N PRO A 64 -23.12 -10.78 -6.23
CA PRO A 64 -23.00 -11.67 -5.07
C PRO A 64 -21.63 -11.65 -4.40
N ASP A 65 -20.54 -11.57 -5.18
CA ASP A 65 -19.17 -11.51 -4.65
C ASP A 65 -18.88 -10.17 -3.97
N GLU A 66 -19.33 -9.06 -4.55
CA GLU A 66 -19.23 -7.73 -3.93
C GLU A 66 -20.06 -7.64 -2.65
N GLU A 67 -21.26 -8.21 -2.63
CA GLU A 67 -22.08 -8.27 -1.43
C GLU A 67 -21.40 -9.08 -0.33
N GLN A 68 -20.80 -10.22 -0.65
CA GLN A 68 -20.04 -11.01 0.29
C GLN A 68 -18.84 -10.24 0.84
N ALA A 69 -18.15 -9.49 -0.01
CA ALA A 69 -17.03 -8.62 0.40
C ALA A 69 -17.52 -7.49 1.34
N LEU A 70 -18.63 -6.84 1.02
CA LEU A 70 -19.24 -5.81 1.87
C LEU A 70 -19.63 -6.37 3.24
N ALA A 71 -20.26 -7.56 3.26
CA ALA A 71 -20.63 -8.22 4.50
C ALA A 71 -19.40 -8.60 5.34
N ALA A 72 -18.37 -9.16 4.72
CA ALA A 72 -17.13 -9.52 5.40
C ALA A 72 -16.43 -8.28 6.00
N GLN A 73 -16.37 -7.18 5.25
CA GLN A 73 -15.80 -5.92 5.72
C GLN A 73 -16.60 -5.36 6.91
N ALA A 74 -17.93 -5.40 6.85
CA ALA A 74 -18.77 -4.91 7.94
C ALA A 74 -18.63 -5.75 9.21
N ILE A 75 -18.48 -7.07 9.07
CA ILE A 75 -18.18 -7.96 10.19
C ILE A 75 -16.82 -7.63 10.80
N ASP A 76 -15.79 -7.43 10.01
CA ASP A 76 -14.46 -7.06 10.49
C ASP A 76 -14.48 -5.73 11.24
N ASP A 77 -15.15 -4.72 10.71
CA ASP A 77 -15.26 -3.41 11.34
C ASP A 77 -16.03 -3.49 12.66
N GLU A 78 -17.07 -4.34 12.75
CA GLU A 78 -17.80 -4.60 13.99
C GLU A 78 -16.93 -5.32 15.04
N ILE A 79 -16.15 -6.32 14.63
CA ILE A 79 -15.21 -7.02 15.50
C ILE A 79 -14.17 -6.04 16.05
N LEU A 80 -13.56 -5.24 15.18
CA LEU A 80 -12.58 -4.25 15.59
C LEU A 80 -13.18 -3.21 16.54
N TYR A 81 -14.41 -2.76 16.30
CA TYR A 81 -15.11 -1.86 17.19
C TYR A 81 -15.33 -2.48 18.58
N ARG A 82 -15.82 -3.73 18.66
CA ARG A 82 -16.01 -4.44 19.94
C ARG A 82 -14.71 -4.64 20.70
N GLU A 83 -13.64 -5.00 20.00
CA GLU A 83 -12.30 -5.11 20.61
C GLU A 83 -11.77 -3.77 21.09
N ALA A 84 -12.01 -2.69 20.35
CA ALA A 84 -11.65 -1.34 20.80
C ALA A 84 -12.29 -0.98 22.14
N LEU A 85 -13.57 -1.37 22.34
CA LEU A 85 -14.27 -1.17 23.62
C LEU A 85 -13.70 -2.08 24.73
N VAL A 86 -13.35 -3.34 24.41
CA VAL A 86 -12.66 -4.24 25.36
C VAL A 86 -11.34 -3.63 25.83
N HIS A 87 -10.59 -3.04 24.91
CA HIS A 87 -9.33 -2.35 25.18
C HIS A 87 -9.51 -0.92 25.71
N ARG A 88 -10.75 -0.47 25.93
CA ARG A 88 -11.10 0.85 26.46
C ARG A 88 -10.52 2.04 25.66
N LEU A 89 -10.40 1.87 24.34
CA LEU A 89 -9.88 2.91 23.44
C LEU A 89 -10.81 4.12 23.29
N ASP A 90 -12.02 4.02 23.81
CA ASP A 90 -13.03 5.07 23.88
C ASP A 90 -12.82 6.04 25.07
N ARG A 91 -12.21 5.58 26.17
CA ARG A 91 -12.28 6.28 27.46
C ARG A 91 -11.44 7.54 27.55
N ASP A 92 -10.25 7.54 26.94
CA ASP A 92 -9.28 8.63 27.08
C ASP A 92 -9.08 9.40 25.75
N ASP A 93 -10.04 9.27 24.82
CA ASP A 93 -9.97 9.96 23.55
C ASP A 93 -10.62 11.33 23.58
N ARG A 94 -9.77 12.35 23.54
CA ARG A 94 -10.22 13.74 23.51
C ARG A 94 -11.15 14.05 22.31
N SER A 95 -10.94 13.39 21.17
CA SER A 95 -11.76 13.62 19.97
C SER A 95 -13.16 13.04 20.13
N ILE A 96 -13.29 11.89 20.81
CA ILE A 96 -14.59 11.28 21.14
C ILE A 96 -15.34 12.15 22.13
N ARG A 97 -14.65 12.58 23.21
CA ARG A 97 -15.24 13.45 24.22
C ARG A 97 -15.77 14.74 23.60
N TYR A 98 -14.92 15.43 22.85
CA TYR A 98 -15.30 16.69 22.18
C TYR A 98 -16.50 16.48 21.25
N ARG A 99 -16.48 15.43 20.41
CA ARG A 99 -17.57 15.13 19.48
C ARG A 99 -18.90 14.86 20.21
N LEU A 100 -18.86 14.10 21.30
CA LEU A 100 -20.06 13.79 22.07
C LEU A 100 -20.61 15.03 22.76
N ALA A 101 -19.73 15.85 23.37
CA ALA A 101 -20.11 17.11 23.96
C ALA A 101 -20.73 18.07 22.93
N GLU A 102 -20.13 18.21 21.75
CA GLU A 102 -20.67 19.01 20.64
C GLU A 102 -22.07 18.53 20.20
N LYS A 103 -22.22 17.21 20.10
CA LYS A 103 -23.51 16.60 19.70
C LYS A 103 -24.60 16.91 20.75
N MET A 104 -24.26 16.84 22.04
CA MET A 104 -25.18 17.20 23.12
C MET A 104 -25.48 18.70 23.14
N ARG A 105 -24.49 19.55 22.91
CA ARG A 105 -24.71 21.02 22.79
C ARG A 105 -25.67 21.35 21.64
N PHE A 106 -25.55 20.66 20.52
CA PHE A 106 -26.47 20.83 19.39
C PHE A 106 -27.90 20.36 19.70
N LEU A 107 -28.07 19.27 20.51
CA LEU A 107 -29.38 18.75 20.90
C LEU A 107 -30.07 19.58 22.01
N GLY A 108 -29.28 20.31 22.78
CA GLY A 108 -29.75 21.16 23.88
C GLY A 108 -29.77 22.62 23.46
N ASP A 109 -30.77 23.09 22.76
CA ASP A 109 -31.13 24.51 22.39
C ASP A 109 -30.03 25.59 22.38
N GLY A 110 -28.75 25.21 22.20
CA GLY A 110 -27.65 26.14 21.90
C GLY A 110 -27.35 27.21 22.98
N GLN A 111 -27.75 27.05 24.23
CA GLN A 111 -27.35 27.97 25.29
C GLN A 111 -25.86 27.84 25.56
N GLU A 112 -25.11 28.83 25.09
CA GLU A 112 -23.67 28.97 25.28
C GLU A 112 -23.35 29.16 26.77
N GLY A 113 -22.97 28.07 27.42
CA GLY A 113 -22.31 28.08 28.71
C GLY A 113 -20.89 27.49 28.54
N ASP A 114 -19.89 28.32 28.65
CA ASP A 114 -18.46 28.03 28.44
C ASP A 114 -17.85 27.16 29.56
N GLY A 115 -18.62 26.29 30.20
CA GLY A 115 -18.16 25.57 31.37
C GLY A 115 -18.42 24.07 31.45
N ASP A 116 -19.06 23.45 30.47
CA ASP A 116 -19.71 22.14 30.71
C ASP A 116 -19.41 21.05 29.67
N GLU A 117 -18.23 21.05 29.04
CA GLU A 117 -17.83 19.94 28.12
C GLU A 117 -17.97 18.59 28.81
N GLU A 118 -17.55 18.49 30.08
CA GLU A 118 -17.66 17.25 30.86
C GLU A 118 -19.12 16.86 31.10
N ARG A 119 -19.97 17.80 31.46
CA ARG A 119 -21.40 17.54 31.65
C ARG A 119 -22.05 17.05 30.34
N PHE A 120 -21.87 17.78 29.23
CA PHE A 120 -22.38 17.36 27.93
C PHE A 120 -21.86 16.00 27.50
N TYR A 121 -20.60 15.70 27.81
CA TYR A 121 -20.03 14.37 27.56
C TYR A 121 -20.73 13.28 28.40
N GLN A 122 -20.97 13.51 29.68
CA GLN A 122 -21.66 12.57 30.55
C GLN A 122 -23.12 12.37 30.11
N ASP A 123 -23.81 13.44 29.75
CA ASP A 123 -25.18 13.40 29.23
C ASP A 123 -25.26 12.60 27.91
N ALA A 124 -24.26 12.77 27.01
CA ALA A 124 -24.16 12.00 25.78
C ALA A 124 -23.95 10.50 26.05
N LEU A 125 -23.14 10.16 27.04
CA LEU A 125 -22.93 8.77 27.47
C LEU A 125 -24.21 8.16 28.08
N ALA A 126 -24.95 8.95 28.86
CA ALA A 126 -26.22 8.50 29.44
C ALA A 126 -27.25 8.19 28.37
N LEU A 127 -27.24 8.91 27.25
CA LEU A 127 -28.08 8.66 26.06
C LEU A 127 -27.48 7.64 25.08
N HIS A 128 -26.35 7.02 25.40
CA HIS A 128 -25.64 6.03 24.55
C HIS A 128 -25.29 6.55 23.17
N LEU A 129 -25.09 7.86 22.98
CA LEU A 129 -24.73 8.47 21.69
C LEU A 129 -23.35 8.02 21.19
N ASP A 130 -22.47 7.55 22.07
CA ASP A 130 -21.18 6.92 21.77
C ASP A 130 -21.31 5.65 20.94
N ARG A 131 -22.39 4.86 21.16
CA ARG A 131 -22.61 3.57 20.53
C ARG A 131 -23.26 3.66 19.15
N GLU A 132 -24.07 4.69 18.93
CA GLU A 132 -24.83 4.89 17.69
C GLU A 132 -24.10 5.79 16.68
N ASP A 133 -23.10 6.57 17.11
CA ASP A 133 -22.37 7.44 16.22
C ASP A 133 -21.41 6.66 15.30
N LEU A 134 -21.76 6.62 14.02
CA LEU A 134 -20.96 5.92 12.99
C LEU A 134 -19.53 6.42 12.87
N PHE A 135 -19.28 7.69 13.17
CA PHE A 135 -17.94 8.26 13.14
C PHE A 135 -17.10 7.72 14.29
N ILE A 136 -17.65 7.71 15.51
CA ILE A 136 -16.98 7.14 16.69
C ILE A 136 -16.68 5.66 16.48
N ARG A 137 -17.65 4.89 15.99
CA ARG A 137 -17.47 3.47 15.69
C ARG A 137 -16.34 3.23 14.69
N ARG A 138 -16.31 4.00 13.59
CA ARG A 138 -15.26 3.90 12.57
C ARG A 138 -13.89 4.30 13.12
N MET A 139 -13.84 5.35 13.94
CA MET A 139 -12.60 5.80 14.56
C MET A 139 -12.04 4.75 15.52
N LEU A 140 -12.88 4.14 16.35
CA LEU A 140 -12.50 3.08 17.27
C LEU A 140 -12.01 1.83 16.52
N ALA A 141 -12.73 1.40 15.47
CA ALA A 141 -12.29 0.30 14.63
C ALA A 141 -10.92 0.59 13.97
N THR A 142 -10.70 1.82 13.50
CA THR A 142 -9.41 2.24 12.93
C THR A 142 -8.29 2.21 13.97
N LYS A 143 -8.54 2.71 15.18
CA LYS A 143 -7.56 2.64 16.29
C LYS A 143 -7.19 1.22 16.66
N MET A 144 -8.20 0.34 16.76
CA MET A 144 -7.96 -1.08 17.04
C MET A 144 -7.16 -1.75 15.92
N ARG A 145 -7.44 -1.41 14.66
CA ARG A 145 -6.67 -1.87 13.50
C ARG A 145 -5.21 -1.45 13.61
N LEU A 146 -4.95 -0.18 13.91
CA LEU A 146 -3.58 0.33 14.11
C LEU A 146 -2.89 -0.37 15.28
N LEU A 147 -3.62 -0.66 16.37
CA LEU A 147 -3.07 -1.41 17.50
C LEU A 147 -2.72 -2.86 17.09
N ALA A 148 -3.57 -3.52 16.31
CA ALA A 148 -3.34 -4.86 15.79
C ALA A 148 -2.13 -4.93 14.82
N GLU A 149 -1.87 -3.85 14.08
CA GLU A 149 -0.69 -3.70 13.20
C GLU A 149 0.61 -3.47 13.98
N ARG A 150 0.53 -2.88 15.19
CA ARG A 150 1.71 -2.58 16.03
C ARG A 150 2.22 -3.82 16.74
N ARG A 151 3.53 -3.89 16.83
CA ARG A 151 4.23 -4.76 17.78
C ARG A 151 5.25 -3.89 18.52
N GLU A 152 5.21 -3.89 19.84
CA GLU A 152 6.05 -3.02 20.68
C GLU A 152 7.56 -3.26 20.51
N ALA A 153 7.96 -4.39 19.95
CA ALA A 153 9.36 -4.76 19.75
C ALA A 153 9.57 -5.49 18.42
N ASP A 154 9.24 -4.84 17.29
CA ASP A 154 9.66 -5.38 16.00
C ASP A 154 11.07 -4.85 15.72
N PRO A 155 12.14 -5.66 15.87
CA PRO A 155 13.48 -5.19 15.57
C PRO A 155 13.54 -4.76 14.11
N ALA A 156 14.30 -3.69 13.86
CA ALA A 156 14.51 -3.27 12.47
C ALA A 156 15.06 -4.46 11.69
N PRO A 157 14.55 -4.73 10.48
CA PRO A 157 15.10 -5.78 9.63
C PRO A 157 16.60 -5.56 9.44
N ASP A 158 17.39 -6.61 9.65
CA ASP A 158 18.81 -6.62 9.35
C ASP A 158 19.05 -6.77 7.83
N ASP A 159 20.29 -6.64 7.41
CA ASP A 159 20.66 -6.71 6.00
C ASP A 159 20.34 -8.09 5.41
N ALA A 160 20.47 -9.17 6.17
CA ALA A 160 20.13 -10.51 5.70
C ALA A 160 18.64 -10.67 5.37
N ALA A 161 17.76 -10.08 6.21
CA ALA A 161 16.32 -10.07 5.93
C ALA A 161 15.96 -9.18 4.72
N LEU A 162 16.71 -8.10 4.51
CA LEU A 162 16.52 -7.22 3.33
C LEU A 162 17.00 -7.91 2.05
N GLU A 163 18.13 -8.60 2.08
CA GLU A 163 18.64 -9.38 0.95
C GLU A 163 17.68 -10.51 0.58
N ALA A 164 17.22 -11.29 1.56
CA ALA A 164 16.23 -12.34 1.31
C ALA A 164 14.93 -11.80 0.69
N TYR A 165 14.46 -10.62 1.14
CA TYR A 165 13.30 -9.97 0.54
C TYR A 165 13.57 -9.52 -0.90
N LEU A 166 14.74 -8.93 -1.15
CA LEU A 166 15.18 -8.50 -2.48
C LEU A 166 15.23 -9.68 -3.45
N ASP A 167 15.82 -10.80 -3.03
CA ASP A 167 15.93 -12.02 -3.85
C ASP A 167 14.55 -12.60 -4.18
N LEU A 168 13.66 -12.68 -3.19
CA LEU A 168 12.30 -13.20 -3.38
C LEU A 168 11.47 -12.32 -4.35
N HIS A 169 11.79 -11.03 -4.42
CA HIS A 169 11.07 -10.06 -5.24
C HIS A 169 11.96 -9.43 -6.33
N ALA A 170 13.00 -10.15 -6.77
CA ALA A 170 14.04 -9.66 -7.68
C ALA A 170 13.49 -8.93 -8.92
N ASP A 171 12.39 -9.43 -9.50
CA ASP A 171 11.78 -8.81 -10.68
C ASP A 171 11.28 -7.39 -10.47
N ARG A 172 10.90 -7.03 -9.23
CA ARG A 172 10.47 -5.65 -8.88
C ARG A 172 11.62 -4.66 -8.82
N TYR A 173 12.84 -5.17 -8.69
CA TYR A 173 14.08 -4.39 -8.51
C TYR A 173 15.03 -4.55 -9.69
N ARG A 174 14.54 -5.19 -10.77
CA ARG A 174 15.32 -5.37 -11.98
C ARG A 174 15.38 -4.07 -12.78
N GLU A 175 16.58 -3.60 -13.02
CA GLU A 175 16.83 -2.57 -14.02
C GLU A 175 16.58 -3.16 -15.42
N PRO A 176 15.89 -2.45 -16.30
CA PRO A 176 15.66 -2.94 -17.65
C PRO A 176 16.99 -3.04 -18.43
N GLU A 177 17.00 -3.86 -19.47
CA GLU A 177 18.06 -3.84 -20.50
C GLU A 177 18.20 -2.43 -21.07
N ARG A 178 19.44 -1.99 -21.31
CA ARG A 178 19.73 -0.72 -21.97
C ARG A 178 20.44 -0.95 -23.28
N THR A 179 20.04 -0.21 -24.29
CA THR A 179 20.57 -0.33 -25.66
C THR A 179 21.22 0.98 -26.06
N SER A 180 22.47 0.91 -26.55
CA SER A 180 23.15 2.00 -27.26
C SER A 180 23.11 1.71 -28.75
N LEU A 181 22.74 2.69 -29.56
CA LEU A 181 22.62 2.50 -31.01
C LEU A 181 22.91 3.78 -31.79
N TRP A 182 23.38 3.59 -33.01
CA TRP A 182 23.39 4.60 -34.08
C TRP A 182 22.19 4.37 -34.99
N HIS A 183 21.61 5.44 -35.51
CA HIS A 183 20.60 5.31 -36.54
C HIS A 183 20.78 6.35 -37.64
N VAL A 184 20.32 5.95 -38.83
CA VAL A 184 20.16 6.80 -39.99
C VAL A 184 18.68 6.95 -40.27
N PHE A 185 18.17 8.15 -40.25
CA PHE A 185 16.75 8.43 -40.43
C PHE A 185 16.42 8.71 -41.89
N VAL A 186 15.33 8.16 -42.35
CA VAL A 186 14.74 8.41 -43.69
C VAL A 186 13.30 8.88 -43.46
N SER A 187 13.06 10.14 -43.72
CA SER A 187 11.80 10.81 -43.40
C SER A 187 10.65 10.28 -44.28
N SER A 188 9.47 10.11 -43.62
CA SER A 188 8.21 9.81 -44.33
C SER A 188 7.80 10.93 -45.31
N ALA A 189 8.32 12.14 -45.18
CA ALA A 189 8.11 13.24 -46.13
C ALA A 189 8.63 12.95 -47.52
N ARG A 190 9.51 11.93 -47.70
CA ARG A 190 9.94 11.44 -49.03
C ARG A 190 8.84 10.69 -49.81
N GLY A 191 7.68 10.48 -49.19
CA GLY A 191 6.55 9.81 -49.77
C GLY A 191 6.87 8.37 -50.24
N PRO A 192 6.42 7.95 -51.46
CA PRO A 192 6.63 6.59 -51.95
C PRO A 192 8.11 6.19 -52.14
N ALA A 193 9.02 7.15 -52.20
CA ALA A 193 10.46 6.87 -52.30
C ALA A 193 11.10 6.44 -50.96
N CYS A 194 10.49 6.70 -49.83
CA CYS A 194 11.05 6.47 -48.50
C CYS A 194 11.58 5.04 -48.32
N GLU A 195 10.79 4.04 -48.63
CA GLU A 195 11.17 2.63 -48.44
C GLU A 195 12.28 2.18 -49.42
N ARG A 196 12.20 2.60 -50.66
CA ARG A 196 13.25 2.32 -51.68
C ARG A 196 14.57 2.94 -51.28
N ASP A 197 14.55 4.23 -50.87
CA ASP A 197 15.73 4.98 -50.47
C ASP A 197 16.36 4.39 -49.19
N ALA A 198 15.52 4.00 -48.21
CA ALA A 198 15.98 3.31 -47.01
C ALA A 198 16.70 1.99 -47.34
N ARG A 199 16.13 1.15 -48.23
CA ARG A 199 16.76 -0.10 -48.63
C ARG A 199 18.08 0.11 -49.41
N ALA A 200 18.13 1.07 -50.30
CA ALA A 200 19.34 1.40 -51.06
C ALA A 200 20.44 1.91 -50.07
N LEU A 201 20.06 2.76 -49.15
CA LEU A 201 21.00 3.29 -48.14
C LEU A 201 21.49 2.19 -47.21
N LEU A 202 20.62 1.23 -46.78
CA LEU A 202 21.02 0.08 -45.98
C LEU A 202 22.07 -0.78 -46.70
N ALA A 203 21.86 -1.07 -48.00
CA ALA A 203 22.81 -1.84 -48.79
C ALA A 203 24.18 -1.14 -48.84
N ARG A 204 24.20 0.19 -49.01
CA ARG A 204 25.44 1.01 -48.96
C ARG A 204 26.07 0.95 -47.57
N LEU A 205 25.34 1.15 -46.50
CA LEU A 205 25.85 1.11 -45.13
C LEU A 205 26.48 -0.25 -44.75
N ARG A 206 25.98 -1.33 -45.33
CA ARG A 206 26.54 -2.67 -45.14
C ARG A 206 27.80 -2.93 -45.95
N ALA A 207 27.92 -2.29 -47.12
CA ALA A 207 29.09 -2.42 -47.95
C ALA A 207 30.29 -1.54 -47.52
N ASP A 208 29.98 -0.42 -46.90
CA ASP A 208 30.99 0.58 -46.49
C ASP A 208 31.52 0.30 -45.06
N ALA A 209 32.84 0.28 -44.92
CA ALA A 209 33.53 0.22 -43.60
C ALA A 209 33.56 1.58 -42.89
N THR A 210 32.72 2.52 -43.26
CA THR A 210 32.67 3.88 -42.71
C THR A 210 32.25 3.87 -41.23
N PRO A 211 32.89 4.61 -40.37
CA PRO A 211 32.49 4.70 -38.95
C PRO A 211 31.03 5.11 -38.77
N PRO A 212 30.28 4.50 -37.81
CA PRO A 212 28.89 4.77 -37.60
C PRO A 212 28.52 6.24 -37.44
N ALA A 213 29.33 7.01 -36.73
CA ALA A 213 29.15 8.46 -36.54
C ALA A 213 29.16 9.26 -37.86
N THR A 214 29.94 8.82 -38.84
CA THR A 214 29.97 9.43 -40.16
C THR A 214 28.82 8.95 -41.00
N SER A 215 28.54 7.66 -40.96
CA SER A 215 27.40 7.02 -41.68
C SER A 215 26.06 7.59 -41.27
N ALA A 216 25.92 7.97 -39.99
CA ALA A 216 24.69 8.56 -39.47
C ALA A 216 24.29 9.89 -40.13
N ARG A 217 25.26 10.60 -40.76
CA ARG A 217 25.00 11.83 -41.50
C ARG A 217 24.44 11.63 -42.91
N LEU A 218 24.31 10.39 -43.37
CA LEU A 218 23.79 10.08 -44.70
C LEU A 218 22.27 10.16 -44.82
N GLY A 219 21.57 10.25 -43.67
CA GLY A 219 20.13 10.36 -43.62
C GLY A 219 19.60 11.78 -43.44
N ASP A 220 18.32 11.86 -43.22
CA ASP A 220 17.64 13.12 -42.91
C ASP A 220 17.92 13.53 -41.46
N PRO A 221 17.84 14.82 -41.11
CA PRO A 221 17.95 15.26 -39.73
C PRO A 221 16.86 14.67 -38.85
N PHE A 222 17.23 14.24 -37.62
CA PHE A 222 16.28 13.72 -36.64
C PHE A 222 16.37 14.51 -35.34
N PRO A 223 15.23 14.88 -34.70
CA PRO A 223 15.23 15.78 -33.53
C PRO A 223 16.01 15.27 -32.32
N PHE A 224 16.09 13.96 -32.12
CA PHE A 224 16.77 13.34 -30.98
C PHE A 224 18.23 12.93 -31.31
N GLY A 225 18.80 13.46 -32.40
CA GLY A 225 20.15 13.12 -32.83
C GLY A 225 20.23 11.77 -33.54
N ALA A 226 21.45 11.33 -33.82
CA ALA A 226 21.73 10.10 -34.57
C ALA A 226 22.30 8.99 -33.69
N TYR A 227 22.63 9.28 -32.44
CA TYR A 227 23.15 8.35 -31.44
C TYR A 227 22.30 8.34 -30.18
N VAL A 228 21.92 7.16 -29.77
CA VAL A 228 21.18 6.89 -28.55
C VAL A 228 22.10 6.15 -27.61
N ARG A 229 22.21 6.64 -26.36
CA ARG A 229 23.12 6.08 -25.37
C ARG A 229 22.37 5.44 -24.22
N ALA A 230 22.49 4.11 -24.09
CA ALA A 230 22.04 3.34 -22.94
C ALA A 230 20.57 3.64 -22.53
N GLU A 231 19.67 3.68 -23.53
CA GLU A 231 18.23 3.84 -23.27
C GLU A 231 17.55 2.48 -23.05
N SER A 232 16.59 2.48 -22.12
CA SER A 232 15.68 1.35 -21.92
C SER A 232 14.65 1.25 -23.05
N PRO A 233 13.97 0.11 -23.25
CA PRO A 233 12.90 -0.03 -24.24
C PRO A 233 11.80 1.03 -24.09
N ARG A 234 11.49 1.44 -22.85
CA ARG A 234 10.48 2.47 -22.56
C ARG A 234 10.93 3.86 -22.99
N GLU A 235 12.22 4.18 -22.82
CA GLU A 235 12.79 5.45 -23.24
C GLU A 235 12.86 5.50 -24.78
N LEU A 236 13.27 4.41 -25.44
CA LEU A 236 13.22 4.28 -26.89
C LEU A 236 11.79 4.45 -27.42
N ALA A 237 10.81 3.81 -26.79
CA ALA A 237 9.41 3.93 -27.18
C ALA A 237 8.90 5.37 -27.03
N LYS A 238 9.33 6.08 -26.02
CA LYS A 238 8.95 7.49 -25.79
C LYS A 238 9.45 8.41 -26.92
N HIS A 239 10.67 8.19 -27.42
CA HIS A 239 11.28 9.03 -28.44
C HIS A 239 10.97 8.60 -29.88
N PHE A 240 10.84 7.29 -30.10
CA PHE A 240 10.74 6.71 -31.44
C PHE A 240 9.45 5.93 -31.70
N GLY A 241 8.62 5.72 -30.65
CA GLY A 241 7.40 4.89 -30.72
C GLY A 241 7.64 3.41 -30.39
N GLU A 242 6.58 2.73 -29.96
CA GLU A 242 6.60 1.33 -29.53
C GLU A 242 7.07 0.37 -30.63
N THR A 243 6.66 0.61 -31.89
CA THR A 243 7.06 -0.19 -33.04
C THR A 243 8.57 -0.17 -33.26
N PHE A 244 9.18 1.00 -33.11
CA PHE A 244 10.64 1.15 -33.20
C PHE A 244 11.34 0.40 -32.09
N ALA A 245 10.94 0.60 -30.82
CA ALA A 245 11.53 -0.07 -29.66
C ALA A 245 11.46 -1.60 -29.79
N ALA A 246 10.29 -2.13 -30.17
CA ALA A 246 10.10 -3.57 -30.43
C ALA A 246 10.95 -4.09 -31.60
N GLY A 247 11.11 -3.27 -32.65
CA GLY A 247 11.97 -3.58 -33.81
C GLY A 247 13.44 -3.66 -33.38
N VAL A 248 13.93 -2.66 -32.65
CA VAL A 248 15.33 -2.59 -32.19
C VAL A 248 15.66 -3.78 -31.28
N ALA A 249 14.74 -4.22 -30.43
CA ALA A 249 14.95 -5.35 -29.53
C ALA A 249 15.39 -6.66 -30.26
N ARG A 250 15.03 -6.80 -31.54
CA ARG A 250 15.29 -8.00 -32.37
C ARG A 250 16.53 -7.89 -33.24
N LEU A 251 17.18 -6.70 -33.29
CA LEU A 251 18.31 -6.49 -34.20
C LEU A 251 19.60 -7.09 -33.63
N PRO A 252 20.52 -7.58 -34.48
CA PRO A 252 21.83 -7.99 -34.04
C PRO A 252 22.69 -6.79 -33.58
N VAL A 253 23.67 -7.07 -32.72
CA VAL A 253 24.68 -6.08 -32.29
C VAL A 253 25.80 -6.00 -33.35
N GLY A 254 26.26 -4.79 -33.64
CA GLY A 254 27.43 -4.55 -34.47
C GLY A 254 27.16 -4.40 -35.98
N GLU A 255 25.93 -4.61 -36.42
CA GLU A 255 25.56 -4.58 -37.86
C GLU A 255 24.49 -3.51 -38.15
N TRP A 256 24.54 -2.92 -39.36
CA TRP A 256 23.45 -2.11 -39.85
C TRP A 256 22.25 -2.99 -40.25
N ALA A 257 21.11 -2.73 -39.66
CA ALA A 257 19.89 -3.49 -39.85
C ALA A 257 18.65 -2.59 -40.01
N GLY A 258 17.53 -3.16 -40.40
CA GLY A 258 16.28 -2.46 -40.64
C GLY A 258 15.79 -2.64 -42.10
N PRO A 259 14.95 -1.73 -42.60
CA PRO A 259 14.44 -0.52 -41.92
C PRO A 259 13.48 -0.83 -40.76
N VAL A 260 13.57 -0.05 -39.72
CA VAL A 260 12.67 -0.10 -38.56
C VAL A 260 11.75 1.12 -38.63
N ALA A 261 10.45 0.90 -38.52
CA ALA A 261 9.46 1.98 -38.64
C ALA A 261 9.30 2.76 -37.32
N SER A 262 9.10 4.07 -37.44
CA SER A 262 8.68 4.97 -36.38
C SER A 262 7.51 5.85 -36.87
N PRO A 263 6.83 6.63 -36.04
CA PRO A 263 5.82 7.60 -36.48
C PRO A 263 6.39 8.68 -37.44
N HIS A 264 7.71 8.86 -37.47
CA HIS A 264 8.37 9.89 -38.27
C HIS A 264 8.86 9.38 -39.65
N GLY A 265 9.01 8.07 -39.81
CA GLY A 265 9.55 7.45 -41.01
C GLY A 265 10.29 6.15 -40.71
N LEU A 266 11.34 5.87 -41.49
CA LEU A 266 12.15 4.67 -41.38
C LEU A 266 13.52 4.95 -40.80
N HIS A 267 14.03 4.02 -40.00
CA HIS A 267 15.36 4.10 -39.43
C HIS A 267 16.19 2.87 -39.80
N LEU A 268 17.42 3.11 -40.24
CA LEU A 268 18.44 2.08 -40.38
C LEU A 268 19.25 2.12 -39.10
N VAL A 269 19.30 1.01 -38.39
CA VAL A 269 19.82 0.97 -37.01
C VAL A 269 21.06 0.09 -36.92
N ARG A 270 22.06 0.54 -36.20
CA ARG A 270 23.18 -0.28 -35.75
C ARG A 270 23.21 -0.28 -34.22
N VAL A 271 22.85 -1.38 -33.66
CA VAL A 271 22.99 -1.59 -32.20
C VAL A 271 24.49 -1.67 -31.88
N GLU A 272 25.00 -0.78 -31.07
CA GLU A 272 26.39 -0.75 -30.65
C GLU A 272 26.65 -1.64 -29.43
N ALA A 273 25.76 -1.56 -28.45
CA ALA A 273 25.83 -2.37 -27.24
C ALA A 273 24.45 -2.63 -26.64
N ARG A 274 24.35 -3.78 -25.99
CA ARG A 274 23.23 -4.11 -25.09
C ARG A 274 23.79 -4.39 -23.70
N GLU A 275 23.33 -3.62 -22.72
CA GLU A 275 23.62 -3.86 -21.33
C GLU A 275 22.46 -4.65 -20.75
N PRO A 276 22.69 -5.91 -20.34
CA PRO A 276 21.59 -6.75 -19.84
C PRO A 276 20.99 -6.16 -18.57
N GLY A 277 19.69 -6.28 -18.43
CA GLY A 277 19.00 -5.90 -17.20
C GLY A 277 19.51 -6.71 -16.02
N ARG A 278 19.73 -6.06 -14.90
CA ARG A 278 20.24 -6.68 -13.66
C ARG A 278 19.37 -6.31 -12.47
N VAL A 279 19.37 -7.14 -11.44
CA VAL A 279 18.77 -6.77 -10.16
C VAL A 279 19.63 -5.69 -9.52
N SER A 280 19.01 -4.60 -9.11
CA SER A 280 19.71 -3.53 -8.39
C SER A 280 20.30 -4.06 -7.08
N PRO A 281 21.55 -3.75 -6.75
CA PRO A 281 22.14 -4.20 -5.49
C PRO A 281 21.40 -3.57 -4.30
N LEU A 282 21.37 -4.26 -3.16
CA LEU A 282 20.68 -3.80 -1.96
C LEU A 282 21.06 -2.36 -1.57
N THR A 283 22.33 -2.00 -1.73
CA THR A 283 22.83 -0.63 -1.45
C THR A 283 22.09 0.46 -2.22
N ALA A 284 21.68 0.19 -3.46
CA ALA A 284 20.95 1.14 -4.30
C ALA A 284 19.45 1.22 -3.95
N VAL A 285 18.85 0.12 -3.48
CA VAL A 285 17.39 0.01 -3.26
C VAL A 285 17.00 -0.18 -1.81
N ARG A 286 17.94 -0.11 -0.86
CA ARG A 286 17.79 -0.42 0.56
C ARG A 286 16.57 0.26 1.20
N THR A 287 16.40 1.56 0.96
CA THR A 287 15.27 2.33 1.53
C THR A 287 13.92 1.80 1.04
N ARG A 288 13.84 1.46 -0.24
CA ARG A 288 12.63 0.91 -0.85
C ARG A 288 12.35 -0.49 -0.34
N VAL A 289 13.35 -1.38 -0.31
CA VAL A 289 13.23 -2.75 0.21
C VAL A 289 12.78 -2.72 1.67
N LEU A 290 13.38 -1.87 2.50
CA LEU A 290 13.02 -1.72 3.91
C LEU A 290 11.57 -1.27 4.09
N ALA A 291 11.11 -0.31 3.30
CA ALA A 291 9.74 0.19 3.36
C ALA A 291 8.73 -0.90 2.95
N GLU A 292 9.00 -1.62 1.85
CA GLU A 292 8.14 -2.69 1.35
C GLU A 292 8.10 -3.89 2.30
N LEU A 293 9.24 -4.30 2.88
CA LEU A 293 9.30 -5.39 3.87
C LEU A 293 8.55 -5.03 5.16
N ARG A 294 8.69 -3.79 5.64
CA ARG A 294 7.93 -3.33 6.82
C ARG A 294 6.43 -3.32 6.56
N GLU A 295 6.03 -2.88 5.38
CA GLU A 295 4.64 -2.87 4.97
C GLU A 295 4.07 -4.29 4.85
N GLN A 296 4.84 -5.22 4.27
CA GLN A 296 4.44 -6.63 4.20
C GLN A 296 4.26 -7.22 5.60
N ARG A 297 5.22 -7.05 6.51
CA ARG A 297 5.13 -7.54 7.89
C ARG A 297 3.93 -6.94 8.63
N ARG A 298 3.62 -5.67 8.38
CA ARG A 298 2.45 -4.99 8.95
C ARG A 298 1.15 -5.65 8.48
N ARG A 299 1.03 -5.92 7.18
CA ARG A 299 -0.15 -6.60 6.61
C ARG A 299 -0.31 -8.03 7.14
N GLU A 300 0.78 -8.76 7.25
CA GLU A 300 0.79 -10.12 7.80
C GLU A 300 0.33 -10.14 9.26
N ARG A 301 0.82 -9.18 10.07
CA ARG A 301 0.36 -9.04 11.46
C ARG A 301 -1.12 -8.72 11.55
N LEU A 302 -1.60 -7.76 10.77
CA LEU A 302 -3.02 -7.44 10.75
C LEU A 302 -3.85 -8.66 10.32
N ALA A 303 -3.43 -9.37 9.27
CA ALA A 303 -4.13 -10.57 8.81
C ALA A 303 -4.18 -11.66 9.89
N ALA A 304 -3.07 -11.91 10.59
CA ALA A 304 -3.00 -12.86 11.70
C ALA A 304 -3.89 -12.43 12.87
N ALA A 305 -3.85 -11.14 13.26
CA ALA A 305 -4.70 -10.61 14.31
C ALA A 305 -6.18 -10.71 13.95
N MET A 306 -6.56 -10.35 12.73
CA MET A 306 -7.94 -10.46 12.25
C MET A 306 -8.41 -11.92 12.20
N ALA A 307 -7.55 -12.86 11.79
CA ALA A 307 -7.88 -14.28 11.82
C ALA A 307 -8.16 -14.77 13.24
N ALA A 308 -7.34 -14.38 14.21
CA ALA A 308 -7.53 -14.71 15.63
C ALA A 308 -8.82 -14.08 16.20
N LEU A 309 -9.10 -12.82 15.86
CA LEU A 309 -10.31 -12.13 16.29
C LEU A 309 -11.56 -12.76 15.68
N ARG A 310 -11.57 -13.07 14.39
CA ARG A 310 -12.69 -13.78 13.74
C ARG A 310 -12.96 -15.12 14.42
N ALA A 311 -11.92 -15.90 14.74
CA ALA A 311 -12.07 -17.14 15.50
C ALA A 311 -12.65 -16.90 16.89
N LYS A 312 -12.19 -15.88 17.63
CA LYS A 312 -12.71 -15.49 18.94
C LYS A 312 -14.22 -15.16 18.89
N TYR A 313 -14.66 -14.52 17.81
CA TYR A 313 -16.07 -14.13 17.62
C TYR A 313 -16.92 -15.19 16.88
N GLY A 314 -16.38 -16.39 16.64
CA GLY A 314 -17.10 -17.50 16.01
C GLY A 314 -17.41 -17.30 14.53
N VAL A 315 -16.69 -16.40 13.85
CA VAL A 315 -16.83 -16.19 12.40
C VAL A 315 -16.04 -17.26 11.67
N GLN A 316 -16.73 -18.24 11.09
CA GLN A 316 -16.12 -19.25 10.24
C GLN A 316 -15.80 -18.66 8.86
N ARG A 317 -14.69 -19.08 8.24
CA ARG A 317 -14.41 -18.75 6.84
C ARG A 317 -15.53 -19.32 5.96
N ALA A 318 -16.16 -18.47 5.18
CA ALA A 318 -17.17 -18.85 4.19
C ALA A 318 -16.52 -19.64 3.02
N GLY A 319 -15.96 -20.80 3.30
CA GLY A 319 -15.28 -21.64 2.30
C GLY A 319 -15.11 -23.08 2.78
N ALA A 320 -15.18 -23.32 4.10
CA ALA A 320 -14.95 -24.66 4.64
C ALA A 320 -16.23 -25.55 4.66
N ALA A 321 -17.38 -25.01 4.29
CA ALA A 321 -18.65 -25.75 4.34
C ALA A 321 -18.98 -26.52 3.04
N GLN A 322 -18.19 -26.38 1.97
CA GLN A 322 -18.43 -27.11 0.73
C GLN A 322 -17.63 -28.41 0.59
N GLU A 323 -16.56 -28.60 1.35
CA GLU A 323 -15.75 -29.84 1.26
C GLU A 323 -16.25 -31.00 2.13
N SER A 324 -17.26 -30.78 3.00
CA SER A 324 -17.82 -31.88 3.85
C SER A 324 -19.11 -32.47 3.34
N ARG A 325 -19.53 -32.18 2.11
CA ARG A 325 -20.73 -32.76 1.45
C ARG A 325 -20.43 -33.30 0.05
N GLY A 326 -19.25 -33.87 -0.15
CA GLY A 326 -18.90 -34.64 -1.34
C GLY A 326 -18.64 -36.09 -0.97
#